data_898e046b0bcd227118c08b045bb60d95
#
_entry.id   898e046b0bcd227118c08b045bb60d95
#
_cell.length_a   1.000
_cell.length_b   1.000
_cell.length_c   1.000
_cell.angle_alpha   90.00
_cell.angle_beta   90.00
_cell.angle_gamma   90.00
#
_symmetry.space_group_name_H-M   'P 1'
#
loop_
_entity.id
_entity.type
_entity.pdbx_description
1 polymer ?
#
loop_
_entity_poly.entity_id
_entity_poly.type
_entity_poly.pdbx_seq_one_letter_code
_entity_poly.pdbx_strand_id
1 'polypeptide(L)'
;MSTTAAESWSTLQSASSSTAVGSALNNEQSLRATGKGSPFVQSNLRLFNSSEKPKITLYRDHAGWCPYCQKTMLLIEEKEIPINIELVAMRSYGDKPAEFLNMVPSGLLPALIVEQPDGRKRVITESQVIMELLDRWHPTSEGYKAMLPSEEDTVGWSKFDTLANLERELFSWWCTLVFRPEGPRLGGGSGGLMGMLTGKGGGEKEMSGSMKGFLDCLSKVESALTSTPGPWFFGEYDYPTMIDFIYVSHVERMLASAAYWKGLDLRSAEYKAQFPGLNAWLDAFEKRECYLAFKSDYYTHVMDIPPQYGPGFDGGFEDKRKEFSQCINGRDGKSWKLPLPHDDPVQPLYRGPPLPLCALSAAGIESDADGTYESTNPEQMAKACRHMAGWKLSSNGDKVARFAARGGVDGAKNPRKSFGAPLADPYANPDQSVVPSVDAVLRIVCAALLEDGE
;
A
#
# COMPACT_ATOMS: atom_id res chain seq x y z
N MET A 1 42.24 -18.18 -4.18
CA MET A 1 40.78 -18.16 -4.05
C MET A 1 40.21 -18.78 -5.29
N SER A 2 39.65 -19.99 -5.17
CA SER A 2 38.97 -20.65 -6.29
C SER A 2 37.76 -19.82 -6.68
N THR A 3 37.74 -19.26 -7.87
CA THR A 3 36.55 -18.63 -8.44
C THR A 3 35.56 -19.72 -8.77
N THR A 4 34.74 -20.12 -7.82
CA THR A 4 33.54 -20.93 -8.11
C THR A 4 32.71 -20.13 -9.10
N ALA A 5 32.52 -20.66 -10.30
CA ALA A 5 31.66 -20.05 -11.29
C ALA A 5 30.25 -19.95 -10.69
N ALA A 6 29.65 -18.75 -10.77
CA ALA A 6 28.29 -18.54 -10.25
C ALA A 6 27.32 -19.54 -10.90
N GLU A 7 26.50 -20.20 -10.09
CA GLU A 7 25.49 -21.16 -10.55
C GLU A 7 24.54 -20.55 -11.58
N SER A 8 23.95 -21.37 -12.43
CA SER A 8 22.96 -20.89 -13.41
C SER A 8 21.63 -20.52 -12.72
N TRP A 9 20.86 -19.63 -13.33
CA TRP A 9 19.52 -19.30 -12.82
C TRP A 9 18.61 -20.53 -12.74
N SER A 10 18.73 -21.47 -13.68
CA SER A 10 17.95 -22.72 -13.64
C SER A 10 18.32 -23.61 -12.45
N THR A 11 19.60 -23.70 -12.11
CA THR A 11 20.06 -24.42 -10.91
C THR A 11 19.54 -23.77 -9.64
N LEU A 12 19.67 -22.43 -9.52
CA LEU A 12 19.19 -21.66 -8.38
C LEU A 12 17.67 -21.75 -8.23
N GLN A 13 16.92 -21.73 -9.34
CA GLN A 13 15.47 -21.89 -9.31
C GLN A 13 15.08 -23.30 -8.84
N SER A 14 15.79 -24.33 -9.26
CA SER A 14 15.56 -25.70 -8.78
C SER A 14 15.89 -25.83 -7.30
N ALA A 15 17.01 -25.27 -6.84
CA ALA A 15 17.39 -25.24 -5.43
C ALA A 15 16.35 -24.50 -4.59
N SER A 16 15.91 -23.33 -5.03
CA SER A 16 14.86 -22.57 -4.37
C SER A 16 13.55 -23.33 -4.26
N SER A 17 13.13 -24.00 -5.35
CA SER A 17 11.90 -24.79 -5.43
C SER A 17 11.92 -26.01 -4.49
N SER A 18 13.09 -26.49 -4.11
CA SER A 18 13.25 -27.61 -3.19
C SER A 18 13.14 -27.22 -1.72
N THR A 19 13.23 -25.92 -1.40
CA THR A 19 12.96 -25.44 -0.03
C THR A 19 11.47 -25.51 0.30
N ALA A 20 11.11 -25.70 1.57
CA ALA A 20 9.72 -25.73 1.99
C ALA A 20 8.97 -24.42 1.60
N VAL A 21 9.61 -23.26 1.82
CA VAL A 21 9.07 -21.95 1.46
C VAL A 21 8.92 -21.81 -0.06
N GLY A 22 9.93 -22.15 -0.84
CA GLY A 22 9.89 -22.06 -2.30
C GLY A 22 8.84 -23.00 -2.92
N SER A 23 8.71 -24.21 -2.40
CA SER A 23 7.65 -25.15 -2.81
C SER A 23 6.25 -24.60 -2.54
N ALA A 24 6.01 -24.03 -1.34
CA ALA A 24 4.75 -23.40 -0.99
C ALA A 24 4.43 -22.20 -1.89
N LEU A 25 5.44 -21.37 -2.19
CA LEU A 25 5.28 -20.20 -3.07
C LEU A 25 4.98 -20.61 -4.53
N ASN A 26 5.59 -21.71 -5.03
CA ASN A 26 5.27 -22.23 -6.37
C ASN A 26 3.82 -22.74 -6.43
N ASN A 27 3.38 -23.46 -5.40
CA ASN A 27 1.99 -23.90 -5.30
C ASN A 27 1.02 -22.71 -5.27
N GLU A 28 1.33 -21.72 -4.44
CA GLU A 28 0.54 -20.50 -4.34
C GLU A 28 0.49 -19.74 -5.68
N GLN A 29 1.61 -19.63 -6.37
CA GLN A 29 1.65 -19.02 -7.71
C GLN A 29 0.76 -19.78 -8.72
N SER A 30 0.73 -21.10 -8.64
CA SER A 30 -0.15 -21.92 -9.47
C SER A 30 -1.62 -21.70 -9.15
N LEU A 31 -1.97 -21.60 -7.88
CA LEU A 31 -3.34 -21.25 -7.44
C LEU A 31 -3.72 -19.85 -7.91
N ARG A 32 -2.84 -18.85 -7.78
CA ARG A 32 -3.08 -17.48 -8.27
C ARG A 32 -3.29 -17.43 -9.78
N ALA A 33 -2.56 -18.23 -10.55
CA ALA A 33 -2.75 -18.32 -12.00
C ALA A 33 -4.14 -18.86 -12.38
N THR A 34 -4.76 -19.65 -11.51
CA THR A 34 -6.16 -20.12 -11.68
C THR A 34 -7.20 -19.22 -11.02
N GLY A 35 -6.80 -18.09 -10.44
CA GLY A 35 -7.70 -17.15 -9.75
C GLY A 35 -8.16 -17.61 -8.37
N LYS A 36 -7.58 -18.67 -7.80
CA LYS A 36 -7.99 -19.30 -6.53
C LYS A 36 -6.98 -19.11 -5.39
N GLY A 37 -5.83 -18.52 -5.66
CA GLY A 37 -4.81 -18.27 -4.65
C GLY A 37 -5.17 -17.11 -3.73
N SER A 38 -4.28 -16.87 -2.76
CA SER A 38 -4.38 -15.73 -1.84
C SER A 38 -4.43 -14.38 -2.58
N PRO A 39 -4.92 -13.31 -1.95
CA PRO A 39 -4.90 -11.98 -2.51
C PRO A 39 -3.49 -11.57 -2.98
N PHE A 40 -3.40 -11.02 -4.17
CA PHE A 40 -2.13 -10.60 -4.73
C PHE A 40 -2.28 -9.41 -5.66
N VAL A 41 -1.46 -8.39 -5.42
CA VAL A 41 -1.53 -7.10 -6.14
C VAL A 41 -1.41 -7.23 -7.66
N GLN A 42 -0.77 -8.28 -8.18
CA GLN A 42 -0.61 -8.48 -9.63
C GLN A 42 -1.48 -9.61 -10.19
N SER A 43 -2.52 -10.02 -9.49
CA SER A 43 -3.48 -10.99 -10.02
C SER A 43 -4.19 -10.43 -11.26
N ASN A 44 -4.33 -11.28 -12.28
CA ASN A 44 -5.10 -10.98 -13.50
C ASN A 44 -6.49 -11.62 -13.49
N LEU A 45 -6.76 -12.48 -12.53
CA LEU A 45 -8.00 -13.22 -12.38
C LEU A 45 -8.27 -13.50 -10.91
N ARG A 46 -9.49 -13.30 -10.49
CA ARG A 46 -10.02 -13.78 -9.21
C ARG A 46 -11.26 -14.63 -9.49
N LEU A 47 -11.25 -15.87 -9.06
CA LEU A 47 -12.40 -16.78 -9.16
C LEU A 47 -12.96 -17.17 -7.80
N PHE A 48 -12.14 -17.13 -6.76
CA PHE A 48 -12.48 -17.62 -5.42
C PHE A 48 -13.05 -19.05 -5.52
N ASN A 49 -14.29 -19.25 -5.20
CA ASN A 49 -14.99 -20.54 -5.29
C ASN A 49 -15.76 -20.74 -6.62
N SER A 50 -15.76 -19.73 -7.51
CA SER A 50 -16.46 -19.85 -8.80
C SER A 50 -15.72 -20.76 -9.77
N SER A 51 -16.47 -21.52 -10.56
CA SER A 51 -15.99 -22.24 -11.73
C SER A 51 -16.27 -21.51 -13.05
N GLU A 52 -17.07 -20.44 -13.01
CA GLU A 52 -17.47 -19.69 -14.19
C GLU A 52 -16.48 -18.57 -14.51
N LYS A 53 -16.24 -18.38 -15.81
CA LYS A 53 -15.41 -17.27 -16.27
C LYS A 53 -16.17 -15.94 -16.08
N PRO A 54 -15.58 -14.95 -15.39
CA PRO A 54 -16.24 -13.67 -15.18
C PRO A 54 -16.49 -12.92 -16.50
N LYS A 55 -17.65 -12.25 -16.59
CA LYS A 55 -18.03 -11.38 -17.73
C LYS A 55 -17.66 -9.91 -17.50
N ILE A 56 -17.04 -9.63 -16.37
CA ILE A 56 -16.61 -8.29 -15.97
C ILE A 56 -15.09 -8.26 -15.88
N THR A 57 -14.49 -7.14 -16.28
CA THR A 57 -13.04 -6.91 -16.21
C THR A 57 -12.76 -5.57 -15.55
N LEU A 58 -12.01 -5.58 -14.47
CA LEU A 58 -11.53 -4.37 -13.80
C LEU A 58 -10.18 -3.98 -14.37
N TYR A 59 -10.10 -2.78 -14.94
CA TYR A 59 -8.85 -2.11 -15.28
C TYR A 59 -8.39 -1.30 -14.09
N ARG A 60 -7.19 -1.61 -13.57
CA ARG A 60 -6.60 -0.97 -12.41
C ARG A 60 -5.12 -0.70 -12.58
N ASP A 61 -4.52 0.08 -11.69
CA ASP A 61 -3.10 0.33 -11.68
C ASP A 61 -2.28 -0.95 -11.42
N HIS A 62 -1.15 -1.06 -12.11
CA HIS A 62 -0.29 -2.23 -12.02
C HIS A 62 0.56 -2.28 -10.73
N ALA A 63 0.78 -1.14 -10.08
CA ALA A 63 1.63 -1.02 -8.91
C ALA A 63 0.88 -1.25 -7.58
N GLY A 64 -0.46 -1.14 -7.58
CA GLY A 64 -1.29 -1.35 -6.40
C GLY A 64 -1.34 -0.17 -5.43
N TRP A 65 -0.91 1.03 -5.83
CA TRP A 65 -0.87 2.20 -4.96
C TRP A 65 -1.87 3.31 -5.30
N CYS A 66 -2.67 3.15 -6.35
CA CYS A 66 -3.80 4.04 -6.58
C CYS A 66 -4.89 3.81 -5.52
N PRO A 67 -5.28 4.83 -4.71
CA PRO A 67 -6.26 4.66 -3.63
C PRO A 67 -7.64 4.24 -4.14
N TYR A 68 -8.02 4.74 -5.30
CA TYR A 68 -9.30 4.44 -5.92
C TYR A 68 -9.37 3.00 -6.46
N CYS A 69 -8.24 2.46 -6.92
CA CYS A 69 -8.13 1.04 -7.28
C CYS A 69 -8.09 0.16 -6.03
N GLN A 70 -7.33 0.57 -5.01
CA GLN A 70 -7.19 -0.18 -3.75
C GLN A 70 -8.54 -0.43 -3.09
N LYS A 71 -9.36 0.61 -2.86
CA LYS A 71 -10.67 0.42 -2.22
C LYS A 71 -11.59 -0.51 -3.00
N THR A 72 -11.53 -0.46 -4.35
CA THR A 72 -12.31 -1.35 -5.21
C THR A 72 -11.84 -2.80 -5.09
N MET A 73 -10.52 -3.02 -5.08
CA MET A 73 -9.95 -4.36 -4.89
C MET A 73 -10.25 -4.93 -3.50
N LEU A 74 -10.18 -4.11 -2.45
CA LEU A 74 -10.52 -4.54 -1.09
C LEU A 74 -11.97 -5.01 -1.00
N LEU A 75 -12.91 -4.32 -1.64
CA LEU A 75 -14.30 -4.75 -1.71
C LEU A 75 -14.44 -6.08 -2.48
N ILE A 76 -13.76 -6.23 -3.61
CA ILE A 76 -13.78 -7.45 -4.42
C ILE A 76 -13.27 -8.64 -3.63
N GLU A 77 -12.14 -8.48 -2.95
CA GLU A 77 -11.53 -9.55 -2.14
C GLU A 77 -12.39 -9.90 -0.91
N GLU A 78 -12.91 -8.90 -0.19
CA GLU A 78 -13.74 -9.13 0.99
C GLU A 78 -15.06 -9.79 0.66
N LYS A 79 -15.65 -9.42 -0.48
CA LYS A 79 -16.93 -9.97 -0.95
C LYS A 79 -16.77 -11.22 -1.80
N GLU A 80 -15.55 -11.58 -2.16
CA GLU A 80 -15.19 -12.73 -3.00
C GLU A 80 -15.85 -12.69 -4.39
N ILE A 81 -15.81 -11.52 -5.05
CA ILE A 81 -16.43 -11.31 -6.36
C ILE A 81 -15.55 -11.86 -7.48
N PRO A 82 -16.03 -12.84 -8.28
CA PRO A 82 -15.28 -13.33 -9.44
C PRO A 82 -15.10 -12.23 -10.50
N ILE A 83 -13.83 -11.97 -10.91
CA ILE A 83 -13.53 -10.86 -11.81
C ILE A 83 -12.23 -11.11 -12.60
N ASN A 84 -12.20 -10.66 -13.86
CA ASN A 84 -10.96 -10.49 -14.62
C ASN A 84 -10.31 -9.16 -14.25
N ILE A 85 -8.98 -9.10 -14.26
CA ILE A 85 -8.21 -7.90 -13.91
C ILE A 85 -7.20 -7.61 -15.02
N GLU A 86 -7.22 -6.39 -15.51
CA GLU A 86 -6.23 -5.86 -16.44
C GLU A 86 -5.39 -4.77 -15.77
N LEU A 87 -4.07 -4.98 -15.78
CA LEU A 87 -3.12 -4.11 -15.13
C LEU A 87 -2.66 -3.01 -16.10
N VAL A 88 -2.88 -1.76 -15.74
CA VAL A 88 -2.58 -0.58 -16.55
C VAL A 88 -1.57 0.30 -15.82
N ALA A 89 -0.54 0.77 -16.53
CA ALA A 89 0.43 1.69 -15.94
C ALA A 89 -0.25 3.00 -15.52
N MET A 90 0.07 3.48 -14.32
CA MET A 90 -0.27 4.84 -13.96
C MET A 90 0.57 5.83 -14.78
N ARG A 91 0.01 7.00 -15.07
CA ARG A 91 0.68 8.03 -15.86
C ARG A 91 2.09 8.38 -15.37
N SER A 92 2.32 8.24 -14.07
CA SER A 92 3.62 8.47 -13.44
C SER A 92 4.68 7.44 -13.83
N TYR A 93 4.28 6.22 -14.23
CA TYR A 93 5.18 5.08 -14.47
C TYR A 93 5.17 4.56 -15.91
N GLY A 94 4.28 5.02 -16.75
CA GLY A 94 4.22 4.55 -18.11
C GLY A 94 3.11 5.20 -18.93
N ASP A 95 3.19 5.04 -20.24
CA ASP A 95 2.09 5.42 -21.12
C ASP A 95 1.01 4.36 -21.03
N LYS A 96 -0.23 4.80 -21.03
CA LYS A 96 -1.37 3.90 -21.04
C LYS A 96 -1.53 3.27 -22.41
N PRO A 97 -1.90 1.98 -22.50
CA PRO A 97 -2.16 1.35 -23.78
C PRO A 97 -3.22 2.12 -24.60
N ALA A 98 -3.00 2.26 -25.90
CA ALA A 98 -3.94 2.96 -26.77
C ALA A 98 -5.33 2.34 -26.75
N GLU A 99 -5.42 1.01 -26.65
CA GLU A 99 -6.69 0.29 -26.52
C GLU A 99 -7.46 0.70 -25.25
N PHE A 100 -6.76 0.86 -24.13
CA PHE A 100 -7.38 1.35 -22.91
C PHE A 100 -7.88 2.79 -23.07
N LEU A 101 -7.07 3.69 -23.66
CA LEU A 101 -7.45 5.09 -23.88
C LEU A 101 -8.61 5.23 -24.86
N ASN A 102 -8.75 4.32 -25.82
CA ASN A 102 -9.91 4.28 -26.71
C ASN A 102 -11.21 3.93 -25.98
N MET A 103 -11.12 3.06 -24.95
CA MET A 103 -12.28 2.67 -24.12
C MET A 103 -12.53 3.70 -23.00
N VAL A 104 -11.49 4.24 -22.41
CA VAL A 104 -11.53 5.18 -21.28
C VAL A 104 -10.73 6.42 -21.64
N PRO A 105 -11.30 7.38 -22.40
CA PRO A 105 -10.56 8.57 -22.88
C PRO A 105 -9.99 9.45 -21.78
N SER A 106 -10.62 9.47 -20.60
CA SER A 106 -10.08 10.18 -19.42
C SER A 106 -8.77 9.57 -18.93
N GLY A 107 -8.52 8.30 -19.22
CA GLY A 107 -7.38 7.56 -18.71
C GLY A 107 -7.44 7.33 -17.19
N LEU A 108 -8.54 7.59 -16.52
CA LEU A 108 -8.68 7.40 -15.07
C LEU A 108 -8.87 5.92 -14.72
N LEU A 109 -8.37 5.55 -13.55
CA LEU A 109 -8.45 4.21 -12.95
C LEU A 109 -9.12 4.31 -11.57
N PRO A 110 -9.89 3.28 -11.17
CA PRO A 110 -10.25 2.09 -11.92
C PRO A 110 -11.31 2.34 -13.00
N ALA A 111 -11.42 1.39 -13.94
CA ALA A 111 -12.54 1.33 -14.88
C ALA A 111 -13.05 -0.12 -14.96
N LEU A 112 -14.35 -0.32 -14.93
CA LEU A 112 -14.99 -1.62 -15.04
C LEU A 112 -15.61 -1.77 -16.44
N ILE A 113 -15.24 -2.84 -17.12
CA ILE A 113 -15.78 -3.20 -18.42
C ILE A 113 -16.71 -4.38 -18.24
N VAL A 114 -17.93 -4.25 -18.75
CA VAL A 114 -18.97 -5.28 -18.71
C VAL A 114 -19.26 -5.74 -20.13
N GLU A 115 -19.07 -7.03 -20.39
CA GLU A 115 -19.44 -7.64 -21.67
C GLU A 115 -20.94 -7.86 -21.71
N GLN A 116 -21.60 -7.25 -22.69
CA GLN A 116 -23.03 -7.40 -22.92
C GLN A 116 -23.31 -8.69 -23.74
N PRO A 117 -24.52 -9.29 -23.65
CA PRO A 117 -24.86 -10.47 -24.43
C PRO A 117 -24.74 -10.28 -25.95
N ASP A 118 -24.85 -9.07 -26.45
CA ASP A 118 -24.70 -8.71 -27.86
C ASP A 118 -23.25 -8.42 -28.28
N GLY A 119 -22.27 -8.68 -27.39
CA GLY A 119 -20.85 -8.45 -27.62
C GLY A 119 -20.40 -6.99 -27.44
N ARG A 120 -21.31 -6.07 -27.15
CA ARG A 120 -20.93 -4.70 -26.81
C ARG A 120 -20.28 -4.63 -25.43
N LYS A 121 -19.38 -3.67 -25.26
CA LYS A 121 -18.71 -3.41 -23.98
C LYS A 121 -19.30 -2.15 -23.35
N ARG A 122 -19.82 -2.26 -22.14
CA ARG A 122 -20.20 -1.11 -21.32
C ARG A 122 -19.03 -0.73 -20.42
N VAL A 123 -18.61 0.51 -20.45
CA VAL A 123 -17.56 1.07 -19.61
C VAL A 123 -18.19 1.82 -18.45
N ILE A 124 -17.73 1.53 -17.23
CA ILE A 124 -18.14 2.19 -15.99
C ILE A 124 -16.89 2.76 -15.36
N THR A 125 -16.89 4.04 -15.10
CA THR A 125 -15.83 4.77 -14.38
C THR A 125 -16.38 5.21 -13.01
N GLU A 126 -15.54 5.90 -12.22
CA GLU A 126 -15.80 6.31 -10.85
C GLU A 126 -15.84 5.13 -9.87
N SER A 127 -14.80 5.05 -9.05
CA SER A 127 -14.58 3.90 -8.16
C SER A 127 -15.75 3.61 -7.22
N GLN A 128 -16.43 4.62 -6.71
CA GLN A 128 -17.59 4.42 -5.84
C GLN A 128 -18.78 3.82 -6.61
N VAL A 129 -19.05 4.32 -7.81
CA VAL A 129 -20.10 3.74 -8.68
C VAL A 129 -19.80 2.29 -9.03
N ILE A 130 -18.54 1.96 -9.31
CA ILE A 130 -18.10 0.59 -9.54
C ILE A 130 -18.38 -0.28 -8.33
N MET A 131 -17.99 0.17 -7.12
CA MET A 131 -18.20 -0.58 -5.88
C MET A 131 -19.69 -0.82 -5.58
N GLU A 132 -20.53 0.21 -5.75
CA GLU A 132 -21.97 0.11 -5.55
C GLU A 132 -22.63 -0.87 -6.54
N LEU A 133 -22.22 -0.86 -7.81
CA LEU A 133 -22.71 -1.79 -8.81
C LEU A 133 -22.27 -3.23 -8.53
N LEU A 134 -21.00 -3.41 -8.13
CA LEU A 134 -20.48 -4.73 -7.75
C LEU A 134 -21.24 -5.29 -6.54
N ASP A 135 -21.58 -4.45 -5.57
CA ASP A 135 -22.36 -4.87 -4.41
C ASP A 135 -23.78 -5.31 -4.79
N ARG A 136 -24.46 -4.50 -5.61
CA ARG A 136 -25.82 -4.83 -6.10
C ARG A 136 -25.88 -6.06 -6.98
N TRP A 137 -24.86 -6.31 -7.78
CA TRP A 137 -24.82 -7.49 -8.67
C TRP A 137 -24.50 -8.78 -7.93
N HIS A 138 -24.02 -8.69 -6.71
CA HIS A 138 -23.70 -9.84 -5.85
C HIS A 138 -24.41 -9.69 -4.50
N PRO A 139 -25.74 -9.91 -4.49
CA PRO A 139 -26.58 -9.66 -3.32
C PRO A 139 -26.40 -10.73 -2.23
N THR A 140 -26.80 -10.39 -1.02
CA THR A 140 -26.77 -11.31 0.13
C THR A 140 -27.65 -12.53 -0.06
N SER A 141 -28.70 -12.44 -0.88
CA SER A 141 -29.56 -13.57 -1.27
C SER A 141 -28.81 -14.67 -2.03
N GLU A 142 -27.67 -14.35 -2.62
CA GLU A 142 -26.78 -15.30 -3.28
C GLU A 142 -25.58 -15.73 -2.39
N GLY A 143 -25.60 -15.36 -1.11
CA GLY A 143 -24.58 -15.73 -0.13
C GLY A 143 -23.40 -14.77 -0.02
N TYR A 144 -23.43 -13.63 -0.72
CA TYR A 144 -22.37 -12.62 -0.60
C TYR A 144 -22.54 -11.74 0.65
N LYS A 145 -21.46 -11.17 1.15
CA LYS A 145 -21.48 -10.21 2.26
C LYS A 145 -22.18 -8.91 1.85
N ALA A 146 -22.93 -8.29 2.78
CA ALA A 146 -23.46 -6.95 2.58
C ALA A 146 -22.34 -5.91 2.71
N MET A 147 -22.21 -5.01 1.74
CA MET A 147 -21.22 -3.91 1.79
C MET A 147 -21.86 -2.54 1.94
N LEU A 148 -23.17 -2.46 1.72
CA LEU A 148 -24.00 -1.27 1.89
C LEU A 148 -25.23 -1.60 2.75
N PRO A 149 -25.87 -0.61 3.37
CA PRO A 149 -27.17 -0.77 4.01
C PRO A 149 -28.20 -1.30 3.02
N SER A 150 -29.21 -2.05 3.50
CA SER A 150 -30.30 -2.48 2.64
C SER A 150 -31.10 -1.27 2.10
N GLU A 151 -31.83 -1.46 0.99
CA GLU A 151 -32.57 -0.34 0.37
C GLU A 151 -33.61 0.27 1.31
N GLU A 152 -34.17 -0.54 2.23
CA GLU A 152 -35.15 -0.06 3.23
C GLU A 152 -34.50 0.58 4.46
N ASP A 153 -33.20 0.40 4.68
CA ASP A 153 -32.51 0.94 5.85
C ASP A 153 -32.13 2.42 5.67
N THR A 154 -33.12 3.29 5.83
CA THR A 154 -32.92 4.73 5.70
C THR A 154 -31.96 5.32 6.75
N VAL A 155 -31.85 4.70 7.92
CA VAL A 155 -30.94 5.12 8.99
C VAL A 155 -29.50 4.75 8.62
N GLY A 156 -29.29 3.53 8.14
CA GLY A 156 -28.00 3.09 7.64
C GLY A 156 -27.50 3.94 6.47
N TRP A 157 -28.36 4.27 5.53
CA TRP A 157 -28.01 5.17 4.41
C TRP A 157 -27.66 6.59 4.88
N SER A 158 -28.45 7.16 5.80
CA SER A 158 -28.11 8.47 6.39
C SER A 158 -26.75 8.46 7.10
N LYS A 159 -26.42 7.36 7.78
CA LYS A 159 -25.12 7.17 8.41
C LYS A 159 -24.00 7.04 7.35
N PHE A 160 -24.23 6.23 6.30
CA PHE A 160 -23.26 6.07 5.20
C PHE A 160 -22.95 7.42 4.54
N ASP A 161 -23.96 8.20 4.17
CA ASP A 161 -23.79 9.52 3.56
C ASP A 161 -23.05 10.49 4.46
N THR A 162 -23.37 10.48 5.77
CA THR A 162 -22.65 11.30 6.76
C THR A 162 -21.17 10.92 6.83
N LEU A 163 -20.85 9.64 6.86
CA LEU A 163 -19.49 9.14 6.89
C LEU A 163 -18.75 9.43 5.57
N ALA A 164 -19.41 9.29 4.43
CA ALA A 164 -18.81 9.60 3.13
C ALA A 164 -18.46 11.10 3.00
N ASN A 165 -19.33 11.98 3.51
CA ASN A 165 -19.07 13.42 3.57
C ASN A 165 -17.92 13.75 4.54
N LEU A 166 -17.84 13.08 5.68
CA LEU A 166 -16.76 13.25 6.65
C LEU A 166 -15.42 12.79 6.07
N GLU A 167 -15.41 11.72 5.27
CA GLU A 167 -14.19 11.28 4.56
C GLU A 167 -13.72 12.37 3.58
N ARG A 168 -14.61 13.00 2.82
CA ARG A 168 -14.26 14.13 1.94
C ARG A 168 -13.72 15.33 2.69
N GLU A 169 -14.29 15.63 3.87
CA GLU A 169 -13.77 16.67 4.77
C GLU A 169 -12.35 16.33 5.24
N LEU A 170 -12.13 15.09 5.70
CA LEU A 170 -10.82 14.61 6.15
C LEU A 170 -9.77 14.67 5.01
N PHE A 171 -10.15 14.23 3.81
CA PHE A 171 -9.31 14.31 2.62
C PHE A 171 -8.93 15.76 2.30
N SER A 172 -9.87 16.68 2.39
CA SER A 172 -9.62 18.11 2.15
C SER A 172 -8.65 18.72 3.18
N TRP A 173 -8.80 18.37 4.47
CA TRP A 173 -7.88 18.80 5.51
C TRP A 173 -6.49 18.18 5.34
N TRP A 174 -6.41 16.93 4.95
CA TRP A 174 -5.13 16.30 4.61
C TRP A 174 -4.43 17.02 3.46
N CYS A 175 -5.14 17.30 2.37
CA CYS A 175 -4.59 18.07 1.25
C CYS A 175 -4.11 19.46 1.69
N THR A 176 -4.85 20.12 2.57
CA THR A 176 -4.48 21.42 3.12
C THR A 176 -3.24 21.31 4.00
N LEU A 177 -3.16 20.28 4.83
CA LEU A 177 -2.02 20.03 5.72
C LEU A 177 -0.72 19.76 4.94
N VAL A 178 -0.78 18.88 3.93
CA VAL A 178 0.43 18.35 3.29
C VAL A 178 0.84 19.14 2.06
N PHE A 179 -0.12 19.55 1.19
CA PHE A 179 0.16 20.09 -0.14
C PHE A 179 -0.02 21.61 -0.25
N ARG A 180 -0.20 22.29 0.85
CA ARG A 180 -0.23 23.75 0.87
C ARG A 180 0.86 24.29 1.79
N PRO A 181 1.61 25.32 1.36
CA PRO A 181 2.55 25.99 2.26
C PRO A 181 1.78 26.60 3.43
N GLU A 182 2.33 26.48 4.63
CA GLU A 182 1.80 27.23 5.75
C GLU A 182 1.92 28.72 5.44
N GLY A 183 0.79 29.40 5.32
CA GLY A 183 0.76 30.84 5.06
C GLY A 183 1.50 31.61 6.15
N PRO A 184 2.00 32.84 5.87
CA PRO A 184 2.53 33.70 6.89
C PRO A 184 1.45 33.86 7.99
N ARG A 185 1.84 33.58 9.24
CA ARG A 185 0.95 33.64 10.40
C ARG A 185 0.37 35.04 10.50
N LEU A 186 -0.80 35.28 9.94
CA LEU A 186 -1.66 36.43 10.24
C LEU A 186 -2.39 36.12 11.56
N GLY A 187 -1.63 35.94 12.62
CA GLY A 187 -2.15 35.73 13.95
C GLY A 187 -1.86 36.92 14.83
N GLY A 188 -2.87 37.66 15.20
CA GLY A 188 -2.82 38.65 16.27
C GLY A 188 -2.62 37.97 17.61
N GLY A 189 -1.39 37.61 17.92
CA GLY A 189 -0.91 37.39 19.28
C GLY A 189 0.26 38.33 19.49
N SER A 190 0.37 38.95 20.63
CA SER A 190 1.29 40.04 21.04
C SER A 190 2.80 39.70 20.97
N GLY A 191 3.21 38.93 20.00
CA GLY A 191 4.62 38.53 19.68
C GLY A 191 5.10 39.05 18.33
N GLY A 192 4.40 40.01 17.73
CA GLY A 192 4.86 40.68 16.51
C GLY A 192 6.25 41.29 16.66
N LEU A 193 6.65 42.16 15.77
CA LEU A 193 7.98 42.80 15.65
C LEU A 193 8.77 43.00 16.95
N MET A 194 8.07 43.13 18.11
CA MET A 194 8.66 43.31 19.45
C MET A 194 9.26 42.00 20.03
N GLY A 195 8.69 40.82 19.70
CA GLY A 195 9.23 39.51 20.12
C GLY A 195 10.53 39.17 19.40
N MET A 196 10.69 39.65 18.16
CA MET A 196 11.90 39.46 17.36
C MET A 196 13.08 40.31 17.87
N LEU A 197 12.79 41.41 18.56
CA LEU A 197 13.77 42.34 19.15
C LEU A 197 14.22 41.95 20.54
N THR A 198 13.48 41.11 21.27
CA THR A 198 13.74 40.84 22.69
C THR A 198 14.36 39.45 22.97
N GLY A 199 14.50 38.59 21.96
CA GLY A 199 15.13 37.26 22.11
C GLY A 199 14.44 36.31 23.08
N LYS A 200 13.20 36.62 23.54
CA LYS A 200 12.36 35.79 24.41
C LYS A 200 11.28 35.09 23.60
N GLY A 201 11.67 34.07 22.89
CA GLY A 201 10.77 33.23 22.06
C GLY A 201 10.89 31.75 22.37
N GLY A 202 10.92 31.38 23.64
CA GLY A 202 10.84 29.98 24.10
C GLY A 202 9.42 29.59 24.49
N GLY A 203 8.39 29.97 23.68
CA GLY A 203 7.04 29.44 23.82
C GLY A 203 6.88 28.18 22.96
N GLU A 204 6.14 27.18 23.45
CA GLU A 204 5.72 26.03 22.66
C GLU A 204 5.21 26.52 21.29
N LYS A 205 5.75 25.95 20.21
CA LYS A 205 5.37 26.32 18.85
C LYS A 205 3.88 26.00 18.69
N GLU A 206 3.03 27.02 18.65
CA GLU A 206 1.60 26.89 18.47
C GLU A 206 1.30 26.07 17.19
N MET A 207 0.45 25.06 17.33
CA MET A 207 0.07 24.16 16.23
C MET A 207 -0.52 24.99 15.08
N SER A 208 -0.15 24.66 13.84
CA SER A 208 -0.67 25.36 12.66
C SER A 208 -2.18 25.14 12.49
N GLY A 209 -2.87 26.10 11.90
CA GLY A 209 -4.32 25.99 11.66
C GLY A 209 -4.70 24.78 10.81
N SER A 210 -3.85 24.40 9.85
CA SER A 210 -4.06 23.21 9.00
C SER A 210 -3.91 21.91 9.79
N MET A 211 -2.94 21.83 10.70
CA MET A 211 -2.75 20.68 11.57
C MET A 211 -3.90 20.54 12.56
N LYS A 212 -4.32 21.67 13.17
CA LYS A 212 -5.47 21.68 14.07
C LYS A 212 -6.73 21.21 13.35
N GLY A 213 -7.04 21.77 12.17
CA GLY A 213 -8.23 21.36 11.41
C GLY A 213 -8.20 19.88 11.01
N PHE A 214 -7.03 19.34 10.66
CA PHE A 214 -6.87 17.92 10.37
C PHE A 214 -7.14 17.04 11.60
N LEU A 215 -6.57 17.38 12.77
CA LEU A 215 -6.77 16.64 14.01
C LEU A 215 -8.21 16.78 14.54
N ASP A 216 -8.83 17.96 14.42
CA ASP A 216 -10.24 18.16 14.76
C ASP A 216 -11.16 17.30 13.88
N CYS A 217 -10.86 17.17 12.59
CA CYS A 217 -11.58 16.27 11.69
C CYS A 217 -11.35 14.80 12.05
N LEU A 218 -10.12 14.40 12.37
CA LEU A 218 -9.84 13.05 12.89
C LEU A 218 -10.59 12.73 14.17
N SER A 219 -10.81 13.71 15.05
CA SER A 219 -11.62 13.54 16.27
C SER A 219 -13.09 13.21 15.95
N LYS A 220 -13.63 13.73 14.84
CA LYS A 220 -14.97 13.32 14.37
C LYS A 220 -14.98 11.88 13.87
N VAL A 221 -13.93 11.46 13.14
CA VAL A 221 -13.75 10.06 12.67
C VAL A 221 -13.63 9.13 13.87
N GLU A 222 -12.82 9.49 14.86
CA GLU A 222 -12.68 8.74 16.12
C GLU A 222 -14.04 8.56 16.82
N SER A 223 -14.81 9.65 16.92
CA SER A 223 -16.15 9.60 17.52
C SER A 223 -17.09 8.67 16.75
N ALA A 224 -16.99 8.64 15.42
CA ALA A 224 -17.79 7.74 14.60
C ALA A 224 -17.41 6.27 14.82
N LEU A 225 -16.13 5.95 14.90
CA LEU A 225 -15.62 4.59 15.13
C LEU A 225 -15.98 4.12 16.56
N THR A 226 -15.80 4.95 17.58
CA THR A 226 -16.09 4.60 18.98
C THR A 226 -17.58 4.59 19.33
N SER A 227 -18.44 5.08 18.43
CA SER A 227 -19.90 4.99 18.59
C SER A 227 -20.47 3.60 18.27
N THR A 228 -19.66 2.67 17.79
CA THR A 228 -20.05 1.31 17.41
C THR A 228 -19.36 0.27 18.30
N PRO A 229 -19.93 -0.93 18.49
CA PRO A 229 -19.34 -1.96 19.34
C PRO A 229 -18.11 -2.66 18.74
N GLY A 230 -17.87 -2.53 17.44
CA GLY A 230 -16.77 -3.19 16.73
C GLY A 230 -15.75 -2.20 16.19
N PRO A 231 -14.67 -2.67 15.57
CA PRO A 231 -13.67 -1.76 15.01
C PRO A 231 -14.16 -1.03 13.76
N TRP A 232 -15.23 -1.50 13.11
CA TRP A 232 -15.74 -0.99 11.84
C TRP A 232 -16.77 0.12 12.02
N PHE A 233 -16.91 0.98 11.03
CA PHE A 233 -17.94 2.05 11.05
C PHE A 233 -19.36 1.52 11.19
N PHE A 234 -19.65 0.34 10.61
CA PHE A 234 -20.87 -0.42 10.83
C PHE A 234 -20.54 -1.60 11.74
N GLY A 235 -20.52 -1.35 13.05
CA GLY A 235 -20.04 -2.30 14.06
C GLY A 235 -20.95 -3.51 14.30
N GLU A 236 -22.09 -3.61 13.62
CA GLU A 236 -22.94 -4.80 13.57
C GLU A 236 -22.34 -5.93 12.73
N TYR A 237 -21.35 -5.62 11.87
CA TYR A 237 -20.64 -6.60 11.05
C TYR A 237 -19.28 -6.93 11.68
N ASP A 238 -18.85 -8.18 11.54
CA ASP A 238 -17.52 -8.67 11.92
C ASP A 238 -16.47 -8.48 10.81
N TYR A 239 -16.86 -7.79 9.74
CA TYR A 239 -16.03 -7.47 8.58
C TYR A 239 -16.18 -6.00 8.17
N PRO A 240 -15.18 -5.42 7.48
CA PRO A 240 -15.25 -4.06 6.96
C PRO A 240 -16.28 -3.94 5.83
N THR A 241 -17.00 -2.84 5.81
CA THR A 241 -17.98 -2.51 4.77
C THR A 241 -17.40 -1.51 3.75
N MET A 242 -18.17 -1.13 2.75
CA MET A 242 -17.74 -0.21 1.70
C MET A 242 -17.16 1.09 2.24
N ILE A 243 -17.73 1.64 3.31
CA ILE A 243 -17.24 2.89 3.89
C ILE A 243 -15.85 2.72 4.50
N ASP A 244 -15.56 1.59 5.11
CA ASP A 244 -14.24 1.28 5.68
C ASP A 244 -13.18 1.27 4.58
N PHE A 245 -13.47 0.68 3.41
CA PHE A 245 -12.55 0.67 2.26
C PHE A 245 -12.34 2.05 1.65
N ILE A 246 -13.37 2.90 1.65
CA ILE A 246 -13.27 4.29 1.21
C ILE A 246 -12.28 5.05 2.09
N TYR A 247 -12.36 4.87 3.42
CA TYR A 247 -11.48 5.53 4.36
C TYR A 247 -10.04 5.00 4.33
N VAL A 248 -9.87 3.66 4.45
CA VAL A 248 -8.53 3.09 4.66
C VAL A 248 -7.56 3.41 3.54
N SER A 249 -8.04 3.45 2.30
CA SER A 249 -7.22 3.77 1.14
C SER A 249 -6.61 5.17 1.19
N HIS A 250 -7.28 6.14 1.79
CA HIS A 250 -6.74 7.48 1.98
C HIS A 250 -6.01 7.63 3.31
N VAL A 251 -6.54 7.05 4.40
CA VAL A 251 -5.90 7.12 5.72
C VAL A 251 -4.50 6.53 5.70
N GLU A 252 -4.27 5.42 4.98
CA GLU A 252 -2.95 4.83 4.79
C GLU A 252 -1.93 5.86 4.25
N ARG A 253 -2.34 6.67 3.29
CA ARG A 253 -1.51 7.74 2.71
C ARG A 253 -1.34 8.93 3.65
N MET A 254 -2.38 9.23 4.43
CA MET A 254 -2.34 10.28 5.45
C MET A 254 -1.32 9.96 6.54
N LEU A 255 -1.27 8.70 7.01
CA LEU A 255 -0.29 8.25 7.99
C LEU A 255 1.15 8.50 7.50
N ALA A 256 1.47 8.05 6.29
CA ALA A 256 2.79 8.20 5.72
C ALA A 256 3.20 9.66 5.54
N SER A 257 2.33 10.44 4.92
CA SER A 257 2.62 11.82 4.55
C SER A 257 2.63 12.77 5.74
N ALA A 258 1.77 12.55 6.72
CA ALA A 258 1.76 13.34 7.96
C ALA A 258 3.05 13.10 8.78
N ALA A 259 3.51 11.85 8.87
CA ALA A 259 4.78 11.54 9.51
C ALA A 259 5.95 12.21 8.76
N TYR A 260 6.03 12.03 7.44
CA TYR A 260 7.15 12.47 6.62
C TYR A 260 7.30 13.99 6.55
N TRP A 261 6.21 14.72 6.24
CA TRP A 261 6.25 16.18 6.03
C TRP A 261 5.92 17.01 7.27
N LYS A 262 5.24 16.42 8.27
CA LYS A 262 4.77 17.15 9.45
C LYS A 262 5.29 16.63 10.77
N GLY A 263 5.97 15.48 10.80
CA GLY A 263 6.42 14.84 12.03
C GLY A 263 5.25 14.35 12.90
N LEU A 264 4.09 14.11 12.29
CA LEU A 264 2.88 13.66 12.95
C LEU A 264 2.69 12.16 12.76
N ASP A 265 3.07 11.37 13.78
CA ASP A 265 2.87 9.92 13.79
C ASP A 265 1.61 9.54 14.53
N LEU A 266 0.53 9.30 13.78
CA LEU A 266 -0.78 8.90 14.31
C LEU A 266 -0.79 7.48 14.90
N ARG A 267 0.30 6.72 14.75
CA ARG A 267 0.48 5.39 15.33
C ARG A 267 1.37 5.41 16.60
N SER A 268 1.88 6.57 17.00
CA SER A 268 2.64 6.72 18.25
C SER A 268 1.79 6.44 19.48
N ALA A 269 2.43 6.17 20.61
CA ALA A 269 1.73 5.93 21.89
C ALA A 269 0.83 7.11 22.29
N GLU A 270 1.25 8.35 22.02
CA GLU A 270 0.50 9.57 22.26
C GLU A 270 -0.82 9.57 21.47
N TYR A 271 -0.74 9.36 20.16
CA TYR A 271 -1.93 9.40 19.29
C TYR A 271 -2.78 8.14 19.37
N LYS A 272 -2.22 6.99 19.75
CA LYS A 272 -3.00 5.80 20.12
C LYS A 272 -3.89 6.06 21.34
N ALA A 273 -3.40 6.81 22.30
CA ALA A 273 -4.20 7.22 23.46
C ALA A 273 -5.28 8.27 23.09
N GLN A 274 -4.98 9.15 22.12
CA GLN A 274 -5.92 10.17 21.66
C GLN A 274 -6.98 9.62 20.70
N PHE A 275 -6.61 8.68 19.83
CA PHE A 275 -7.46 8.08 18.80
C PHE A 275 -7.47 6.55 18.91
N PRO A 276 -7.97 5.97 20.02
CA PRO A 276 -7.99 4.53 20.23
C PRO A 276 -8.86 3.79 19.21
N GLY A 277 -10.00 4.35 18.80
CA GLY A 277 -10.88 3.75 17.80
C GLY A 277 -10.24 3.68 16.43
N LEU A 278 -9.61 4.78 15.97
CA LEU A 278 -8.86 4.80 14.71
C LEU A 278 -7.73 3.75 14.70
N ASN A 279 -7.01 3.63 15.81
CA ASN A 279 -5.92 2.67 15.92
C ASN A 279 -6.41 1.22 15.98
N ALA A 280 -7.50 0.94 16.70
CA ALA A 280 -8.13 -0.38 16.71
C ALA A 280 -8.67 -0.78 15.31
N TRP A 281 -9.26 0.17 14.59
CA TRP A 281 -9.71 -0.01 13.22
C TRP A 281 -8.55 -0.34 12.25
N LEU A 282 -7.43 0.38 12.36
CA LEU A 282 -6.22 0.09 11.58
C LEU A 282 -5.62 -1.28 11.94
N ASP A 283 -5.55 -1.61 13.25
CA ASP A 283 -5.07 -2.92 13.72
C ASP A 283 -5.96 -4.07 13.19
N ALA A 284 -7.28 -3.84 13.08
CA ALA A 284 -8.19 -4.81 12.51
C ALA A 284 -7.97 -5.01 10.99
N PHE A 285 -7.69 -3.94 10.23
CA PHE A 285 -7.29 -4.06 8.84
C PHE A 285 -5.96 -4.80 8.68
N GLU A 286 -4.99 -4.54 9.54
CA GLU A 286 -3.66 -5.17 9.50
C GLU A 286 -3.67 -6.67 9.84
N LYS A 287 -4.80 -7.20 10.30
CA LYS A 287 -5.05 -8.64 10.46
C LYS A 287 -5.68 -9.30 9.22
N ARG A 288 -6.07 -8.52 8.21
CA ARG A 288 -6.74 -9.03 7.01
C ARG A 288 -5.75 -9.23 5.87
N GLU A 289 -5.67 -10.46 5.36
CA GLU A 289 -4.76 -10.82 4.27
C GLU A 289 -5.01 -9.96 3.01
N CYS A 290 -6.28 -9.70 2.68
CA CYS A 290 -6.63 -8.87 1.53
C CYS A 290 -6.08 -7.44 1.67
N TYR A 291 -6.14 -6.84 2.86
CA TYR A 291 -5.57 -5.51 3.08
C TYR A 291 -4.04 -5.53 2.97
N LEU A 292 -3.39 -6.49 3.60
CA LEU A 292 -1.92 -6.62 3.57
C LEU A 292 -1.39 -6.82 2.15
N ALA A 293 -2.14 -7.51 1.27
CA ALA A 293 -1.77 -7.71 -0.12
C ALA A 293 -1.80 -6.42 -0.96
N PHE A 294 -2.62 -5.43 -0.56
CA PHE A 294 -2.77 -4.14 -1.26
C PHE A 294 -2.24 -2.95 -0.49
N LYS A 295 -1.80 -3.15 0.75
CA LYS A 295 -1.13 -2.14 1.56
C LYS A 295 0.22 -1.78 0.97
N SER A 296 0.58 -0.50 1.00
CA SER A 296 1.91 -0.04 0.64
C SER A 296 2.71 0.43 1.85
N ASP A 297 3.99 0.65 1.68
CA ASP A 297 4.89 1.19 2.69
C ASP A 297 4.96 2.73 2.65
N TYR A 298 5.53 3.32 3.70
CA TYR A 298 5.63 4.79 3.81
C TYR A 298 6.51 5.39 2.74
N TYR A 299 7.62 4.75 2.40
CA TYR A 299 8.52 5.26 1.38
C TYR A 299 7.80 5.36 0.03
N THR A 300 7.12 4.29 -0.36
CA THR A 300 6.33 4.27 -1.59
C THR A 300 5.28 5.37 -1.58
N HIS A 301 4.50 5.51 -0.50
CA HIS A 301 3.49 6.56 -0.43
C HIS A 301 4.07 7.97 -0.55
N VAL A 302 5.15 8.31 0.16
CA VAL A 302 5.71 9.66 0.11
C VAL A 302 6.38 9.97 -1.22
N MET A 303 6.82 8.95 -1.98
CA MET A 303 7.37 9.13 -3.32
C MET A 303 6.28 9.23 -4.40
N ASP A 304 5.14 8.54 -4.23
CA ASP A 304 4.06 8.47 -5.21
C ASP A 304 3.03 9.59 -5.07
N ILE A 305 2.86 10.14 -3.89
CA ILE A 305 1.88 11.20 -3.60
C ILE A 305 2.19 12.49 -4.38
N PRO A 306 3.43 13.03 -4.39
CA PRO A 306 3.73 14.29 -5.06
C PRO A 306 3.38 14.32 -6.55
N PRO A 307 3.61 13.27 -7.35
CA PRO A 307 3.18 13.23 -8.74
C PRO A 307 1.67 13.35 -8.97
N GLN A 308 0.87 13.04 -7.95
CA GLN A 308 -0.59 13.01 -8.05
C GLN A 308 -1.25 14.28 -7.50
N TYR A 309 -0.74 14.79 -6.39
CA TYR A 309 -1.37 15.87 -5.61
C TYR A 309 -0.51 17.14 -5.55
N GLY A 310 0.72 17.09 -6.04
CA GLY A 310 1.69 18.18 -5.91
C GLY A 310 2.69 17.96 -4.77
N PRO A 311 3.72 18.83 -4.67
CA PRO A 311 4.78 18.68 -3.67
C PRO A 311 4.22 18.77 -2.26
N GLY A 312 4.73 17.92 -1.37
CA GLY A 312 4.50 18.04 0.06
C GLY A 312 5.34 19.19 0.65
N PHE A 313 4.77 19.91 1.62
CA PHE A 313 5.44 21.02 2.28
C PHE A 313 5.83 20.66 3.71
N ASP A 314 7.07 20.89 4.03
CA ASP A 314 7.61 20.72 5.38
C ASP A 314 6.93 21.66 6.39
N GLY A 315 6.77 21.19 7.63
CA GLY A 315 6.17 21.97 8.72
C GLY A 315 5.91 21.14 9.98
N GLY A 316 5.07 21.63 10.86
CA GLY A 316 4.67 20.91 12.06
C GLY A 316 5.80 20.70 13.07
N PHE A 317 5.99 19.47 13.51
CA PHE A 317 6.99 19.07 14.53
C PHE A 317 8.35 18.82 13.88
N GLU A 318 9.18 19.87 13.75
CA GLU A 318 10.38 19.85 12.92
C GLU A 318 11.39 18.76 13.28
N ASP A 319 11.64 18.54 14.57
CA ASP A 319 12.62 17.53 15.01
C ASP A 319 12.11 16.11 14.71
N LYS A 320 10.84 15.81 15.04
CA LYS A 320 10.18 14.55 14.69
C LYS A 320 10.12 14.37 13.17
N ARG A 321 9.81 15.42 12.41
CA ARG A 321 9.80 15.38 10.94
C ARG A 321 11.17 14.99 10.36
N LYS A 322 12.25 15.56 10.86
CA LYS A 322 13.61 15.20 10.43
C LYS A 322 13.90 13.73 10.74
N GLU A 323 13.55 13.28 11.94
CA GLU A 323 13.70 11.88 12.35
C GLU A 323 12.94 10.96 11.42
N PHE A 324 11.61 11.15 11.27
CA PHE A 324 10.78 10.30 10.40
C PHE A 324 11.21 10.34 8.95
N SER A 325 11.55 11.51 8.40
CA SER A 325 11.99 11.58 7.00
C SER A 325 13.31 10.86 6.78
N GLN A 326 14.23 10.87 7.74
CA GLN A 326 15.47 10.11 7.67
C GLN A 326 15.21 8.60 7.76
N CYS A 327 14.33 8.19 8.68
CA CYS A 327 13.91 6.80 8.83
C CYS A 327 13.25 6.28 7.54
N ILE A 328 12.25 6.98 7.04
CA ILE A 328 11.49 6.59 5.84
C ILE A 328 12.43 6.53 4.61
N ASN A 329 13.37 7.47 4.48
CA ASN A 329 14.35 7.48 3.40
C ASN A 329 15.50 6.47 3.59
N GLY A 330 15.55 5.74 4.71
CA GLY A 330 16.63 4.82 5.03
C GLY A 330 17.97 5.49 5.30
N ARG A 331 18.00 6.77 5.70
CA ARG A 331 19.21 7.56 5.92
C ARG A 331 19.60 7.75 7.38
N ASP A 332 18.86 7.18 8.28
CA ASP A 332 19.11 7.24 9.74
C ASP A 332 20.24 6.34 10.21
N GLY A 333 20.79 5.50 9.31
CA GLY A 333 21.84 4.52 9.60
C GLY A 333 21.36 3.30 10.39
N LYS A 334 20.04 3.19 10.66
CA LYS A 334 19.43 2.06 11.38
C LYS A 334 18.61 1.17 10.46
N SER A 335 17.95 1.73 9.45
CA SER A 335 17.05 1.05 8.54
C SER A 335 17.65 -0.13 7.78
N TRP A 336 18.98 -0.17 7.68
CA TRP A 336 19.75 -1.22 7.00
C TRP A 336 20.38 -2.23 7.97
N LYS A 337 20.17 -2.08 9.29
CA LYS A 337 20.68 -3.03 10.28
C LYS A 337 19.69 -4.17 10.46
N LEU A 338 20.17 -5.38 10.27
CA LEU A 338 19.41 -6.61 10.49
C LEU A 338 19.77 -7.25 11.83
N PRO A 339 18.83 -7.91 12.50
CA PRO A 339 17.37 -7.92 12.21
C PRO A 339 16.75 -6.56 12.54
N LEU A 340 15.76 -6.15 11.75
CA LEU A 340 14.96 -4.96 12.05
C LEU A 340 13.99 -5.34 13.17
N PRO A 341 14.03 -4.69 14.34
CA PRO A 341 13.09 -4.97 15.42
C PRO A 341 11.67 -4.66 14.95
N HIS A 342 10.71 -5.51 15.27
CA HIS A 342 9.28 -5.29 14.95
C HIS A 342 8.75 -3.97 15.53
N ASP A 343 9.32 -3.55 16.66
CA ASP A 343 8.96 -2.32 17.35
C ASP A 343 9.79 -1.10 16.91
N ASP A 344 10.67 -1.25 15.90
CA ASP A 344 11.46 -0.12 15.43
C ASP A 344 10.53 0.90 14.75
N PRO A 345 10.49 2.16 15.23
CA PRO A 345 9.71 3.24 14.60
C PRO A 345 10.13 3.52 13.16
N VAL A 346 11.28 3.01 12.71
CA VAL A 346 11.74 3.05 11.31
C VAL A 346 10.84 2.26 10.38
N GLN A 347 10.13 1.25 10.92
CA GLN A 347 9.13 0.49 10.17
C GLN A 347 7.75 0.63 10.80
N PRO A 348 7.26 1.85 11.02
CA PRO A 348 6.04 2.10 11.77
C PRO A 348 4.80 1.50 11.09
N LEU A 349 4.97 0.92 9.90
CA LEU A 349 3.82 0.59 9.07
C LEU A 349 3.74 -0.82 8.58
N TYR A 350 4.79 -1.57 8.67
CA TYR A 350 4.70 -2.96 8.35
C TYR A 350 4.27 -3.74 9.61
N ARG A 351 2.99 -3.61 9.93
CA ARG A 351 2.33 -4.47 10.89
C ARG A 351 1.54 -5.50 10.12
N GLY A 352 2.02 -6.69 10.09
CA GLY A 352 1.41 -7.80 9.39
C GLY A 352 2.46 -8.86 9.15
N PRO A 353 2.07 -10.05 8.67
CA PRO A 353 3.04 -11.09 8.40
C PRO A 353 4.06 -10.56 7.38
N PRO A 354 5.36 -10.61 7.69
CA PRO A 354 6.42 -10.12 6.81
C PRO A 354 6.51 -10.92 5.51
N LEU A 355 5.87 -12.07 5.49
CA LEU A 355 5.81 -13.01 4.38
C LEU A 355 4.38 -13.43 4.08
N PRO A 356 4.08 -13.92 2.86
CA PRO A 356 2.81 -14.55 2.56
C PRO A 356 2.52 -15.70 3.55
N LEU A 357 1.25 -15.87 3.94
CA LEU A 357 0.84 -16.89 4.92
C LEU A 357 1.33 -18.29 4.55
N CYS A 358 1.29 -18.64 3.28
CA CYS A 358 1.81 -19.93 2.80
C CYS A 358 3.31 -20.12 3.06
N ALA A 359 4.11 -19.04 3.00
CA ALA A 359 5.53 -19.09 3.29
C ALA A 359 5.81 -19.19 4.79
N LEU A 360 5.04 -18.49 5.63
CA LEU A 360 5.12 -18.58 7.08
C LEU A 360 4.75 -19.98 7.55
N SER A 361 3.61 -20.51 7.10
CA SER A 361 3.15 -21.86 7.43
C SER A 361 4.17 -22.93 6.99
N ALA A 362 4.73 -22.80 5.78
CA ALA A 362 5.75 -23.71 5.29
C ALA A 362 7.06 -23.65 6.08
N ALA A 363 7.34 -22.52 6.72
CA ALA A 363 8.46 -22.36 7.64
C ALA A 363 8.15 -22.81 9.07
N GLY A 364 6.92 -23.28 9.34
CA GLY A 364 6.48 -23.66 10.70
C GLY A 364 6.28 -22.47 11.63
N ILE A 365 5.97 -21.29 11.05
CA ILE A 365 5.68 -20.07 11.81
C ILE A 365 4.17 -19.90 11.83
N GLU A 366 3.57 -20.00 12.99
CA GLU A 366 2.13 -19.87 13.20
C GLU A 366 1.81 -18.50 13.82
N SER A 367 0.60 -18.01 13.61
CA SER A 367 0.10 -16.85 14.34
C SER A 367 -0.28 -17.24 15.77
N ASP A 368 -0.14 -16.31 16.69
CA ASP A 368 -0.75 -16.42 18.01
C ASP A 368 -2.30 -16.29 17.94
N ALA A 369 -2.94 -16.38 19.12
CA ALA A 369 -4.40 -16.28 19.25
C ALA A 369 -4.96 -14.92 18.76
N ASP A 370 -4.13 -13.88 18.71
CA ASP A 370 -4.49 -12.53 18.27
C ASP A 370 -4.19 -12.29 16.79
N GLY A 371 -3.70 -13.31 16.07
CA GLY A 371 -3.33 -13.23 14.66
C GLY A 371 -1.99 -12.52 14.42
N THR A 372 -1.19 -12.33 15.44
CA THR A 372 0.16 -11.76 15.34
C THR A 372 1.16 -12.86 15.04
N TYR A 373 2.01 -12.63 14.05
CA TYR A 373 3.08 -13.56 13.67
C TYR A 373 4.39 -13.16 14.37
N GLU A 374 4.45 -13.40 15.66
CA GLU A 374 5.71 -13.29 16.39
C GLU A 374 6.44 -14.62 16.33
N SER A 375 7.51 -14.66 15.55
CA SER A 375 8.38 -15.83 15.63
C SER A 375 9.12 -15.80 16.97
N THR A 376 8.85 -16.79 17.80
CA THR A 376 9.65 -17.08 19.01
C THR A 376 11.08 -17.50 18.63
N ASN A 377 11.35 -17.77 17.36
CA ASN A 377 12.64 -18.13 16.81
C ASN A 377 13.04 -17.17 15.67
N PRO A 378 13.84 -16.11 15.96
CA PRO A 378 14.30 -15.15 14.95
C PRO A 378 15.09 -15.79 13.80
N GLU A 379 15.80 -16.90 14.03
CA GLU A 379 16.56 -17.58 12.98
C GLU A 379 15.64 -18.25 11.97
N GLN A 380 14.53 -18.85 12.44
CA GLN A 380 13.52 -19.46 11.57
C GLN A 380 12.86 -18.41 10.67
N MET A 381 12.50 -17.27 11.24
CA MET A 381 11.97 -16.14 10.45
C MET A 381 12.99 -15.62 9.44
N ALA A 382 14.24 -15.43 9.86
CA ALA A 382 15.32 -14.99 8.97
C ALA A 382 15.56 -15.99 7.84
N LYS A 383 15.52 -17.29 8.11
CA LYS A 383 15.63 -18.37 7.12
C LYS A 383 14.46 -18.30 6.12
N ALA A 384 13.22 -18.17 6.61
CA ALA A 384 12.05 -18.03 5.75
C ALA A 384 12.15 -16.80 4.84
N CYS A 385 12.60 -15.66 5.36
CA CYS A 385 12.84 -14.44 4.59
C CYS A 385 13.92 -14.64 3.50
N ARG A 386 15.05 -15.29 3.85
CA ARG A 386 16.10 -15.58 2.86
C ARG A 386 15.58 -16.48 1.75
N HIS A 387 14.89 -17.58 2.08
CA HIS A 387 14.33 -18.49 1.09
C HIS A 387 13.30 -17.82 0.18
N MET A 388 12.45 -16.94 0.71
CA MET A 388 11.53 -16.15 -0.13
C MET A 388 12.28 -15.18 -1.03
N ALA A 389 13.30 -14.48 -0.52
CA ALA A 389 14.11 -13.57 -1.31
C ALA A 389 14.85 -14.32 -2.43
N GLY A 390 15.45 -15.50 -2.13
CA GLY A 390 16.08 -16.38 -3.09
C GLY A 390 15.09 -16.88 -4.17
N TRP A 391 13.88 -17.25 -3.76
CA TRP A 391 12.82 -17.65 -4.67
C TRP A 391 12.41 -16.51 -5.62
N LYS A 392 12.20 -15.30 -5.10
CA LYS A 392 11.89 -14.10 -5.89
C LYS A 392 13.01 -13.77 -6.87
N LEU A 393 14.27 -13.82 -6.40
CA LEU A 393 15.44 -13.50 -7.21
C LEU A 393 15.67 -14.55 -8.29
N SER A 394 15.64 -15.86 -7.97
CA SER A 394 15.82 -16.94 -8.94
C SER A 394 14.76 -16.93 -10.05
N SER A 395 13.52 -16.57 -9.72
CA SER A 395 12.41 -16.48 -10.67
C SER A 395 12.46 -15.26 -11.59
N ASN A 396 13.23 -14.21 -11.23
CA ASN A 396 13.25 -12.94 -11.95
C ASN A 396 14.67 -12.42 -12.23
N GLY A 397 15.71 -13.21 -12.01
CA GLY A 397 17.11 -12.76 -11.99
C GLY A 397 17.56 -12.02 -13.24
N ASP A 398 17.25 -12.54 -14.44
CA ASP A 398 17.58 -11.85 -15.70
C ASP A 398 16.92 -10.47 -15.81
N LYS A 399 15.65 -10.35 -15.41
CA LYS A 399 14.93 -9.07 -15.43
C LYS A 399 15.52 -8.09 -14.42
N VAL A 400 15.87 -8.58 -13.22
CA VAL A 400 16.49 -7.77 -12.16
C VAL A 400 17.88 -7.30 -12.59
N ALA A 401 18.69 -8.19 -13.20
CA ALA A 401 20.00 -7.83 -13.72
C ALA A 401 19.92 -6.72 -14.78
N ARG A 402 19.02 -6.88 -15.75
CA ARG A 402 18.81 -5.86 -16.79
C ARG A 402 18.29 -4.55 -16.22
N PHE A 403 17.39 -4.61 -15.24
CA PHE A 403 16.88 -3.41 -14.57
C PHE A 403 18.00 -2.68 -13.80
N ALA A 404 18.79 -3.41 -13.02
CA ALA A 404 19.90 -2.84 -12.25
C ALA A 404 21.00 -2.25 -13.16
N ALA A 405 21.24 -2.85 -14.33
CA ALA A 405 22.21 -2.38 -15.31
C ALA A 405 21.78 -1.12 -16.09
N ARG A 406 20.58 -0.60 -15.87
CA ARG A 406 20.14 0.66 -16.51
C ARG A 406 20.91 1.89 -16.03
N GLY A 407 21.63 1.78 -14.93
CA GLY A 407 22.42 2.86 -14.33
C GLY A 407 21.57 3.97 -13.74
N GLY A 408 22.16 4.75 -12.87
CA GLY A 408 21.61 6.05 -12.49
C GLY A 408 21.74 6.99 -13.68
N VAL A 409 20.66 7.48 -14.19
CA VAL A 409 20.65 8.31 -15.40
C VAL A 409 21.11 9.71 -15.02
N ASP A 410 22.41 9.94 -15.05
CA ASP A 410 22.95 11.28 -15.12
C ASP A 410 22.56 11.87 -16.49
N GLY A 411 21.61 12.80 -16.44
CA GLY A 411 21.30 13.62 -17.62
C GLY A 411 20.38 13.02 -18.66
N ALA A 412 19.78 11.86 -18.45
CA ALA A 412 18.77 11.39 -19.38
C ALA A 412 17.66 12.43 -19.51
N LYS A 413 17.27 12.66 -20.72
CA LYS A 413 16.10 13.44 -21.09
C LYS A 413 14.84 12.68 -20.65
N ASN A 414 14.73 12.45 -19.33
CA ASN A 414 13.54 11.85 -18.78
C ASN A 414 12.44 12.90 -18.85
N PRO A 415 11.43 12.75 -19.71
CA PRO A 415 10.31 13.69 -19.78
C PRO A 415 9.52 13.75 -18.47
N ARG A 416 9.85 12.87 -17.52
CA ARG A 416 9.21 12.74 -16.20
C ARG A 416 10.06 13.26 -15.04
N LYS A 417 11.07 14.08 -15.31
CA LYS A 417 11.85 14.80 -14.27
C LYS A 417 10.97 15.59 -13.28
N SER A 418 9.70 15.84 -13.62
CA SER A 418 8.74 16.50 -12.73
C SER A 418 8.33 15.69 -11.50
N PHE A 419 8.66 14.41 -11.42
CA PHE A 419 8.23 13.55 -10.34
C PHE A 419 9.18 13.50 -9.13
N GLY A 420 10.29 14.20 -9.15
CA GLY A 420 11.12 14.44 -7.96
C GLY A 420 11.77 13.21 -7.30
N ALA A 421 11.36 12.00 -7.68
CA ALA A 421 11.94 10.76 -7.20
C ALA A 421 13.01 10.28 -8.17
N PRO A 422 14.16 9.80 -7.68
CA PRO A 422 15.16 9.14 -8.49
C PRO A 422 14.70 7.72 -8.87
N LEU A 423 13.52 7.63 -9.46
CA LEU A 423 13.05 6.37 -10.02
C LEU A 423 13.88 6.06 -11.25
N ALA A 424 14.30 4.79 -11.38
CA ALA A 424 14.93 4.33 -12.59
C ALA A 424 14.00 4.62 -13.78
N ASP A 425 14.54 5.21 -14.83
CA ASP A 425 13.77 5.43 -16.05
C ASP A 425 13.30 4.06 -16.59
N PRO A 426 11.99 3.77 -16.61
CA PRO A 426 11.48 2.49 -17.10
C PRO A 426 11.79 2.26 -18.58
N TYR A 427 12.13 3.31 -19.31
CA TYR A 427 12.50 3.25 -20.74
C TYR A 427 14.01 3.28 -20.97
N ALA A 428 14.83 3.41 -19.92
CA ALA A 428 16.28 3.35 -20.09
C ALA A 428 16.69 1.94 -20.55
N ASN A 429 17.50 1.88 -21.60
CA ASN A 429 18.11 0.63 -22.02
C ASN A 429 19.18 0.21 -21.00
N PRO A 430 19.28 -1.09 -20.68
CA PRO A 430 20.37 -1.58 -19.85
C PRO A 430 21.71 -1.41 -20.55
N ASP A 431 22.73 -1.00 -19.79
CA ASP A 431 24.11 -1.03 -20.27
C ASP A 431 24.55 -2.48 -20.44
N GLN A 432 24.65 -2.91 -21.70
CA GLN A 432 24.97 -4.31 -22.04
C GLN A 432 26.36 -4.73 -21.56
N SER A 433 27.27 -3.80 -21.35
CA SER A 433 28.62 -4.10 -20.80
C SER A 433 28.58 -4.42 -19.30
N VAL A 434 27.58 -3.91 -18.57
CA VAL A 434 27.41 -4.07 -17.12
C VAL A 434 26.53 -5.27 -16.78
N VAL A 435 25.56 -5.62 -17.64
CA VAL A 435 24.60 -6.73 -17.38
C VAL A 435 25.29 -8.02 -16.93
N PRO A 436 26.38 -8.51 -17.57
CA PRO A 436 26.99 -9.78 -17.16
C PRO A 436 27.56 -9.76 -15.75
N SER A 437 28.16 -8.63 -15.35
CA SER A 437 28.72 -8.47 -13.99
C SER A 437 27.62 -8.41 -12.93
N VAL A 438 26.53 -7.66 -13.20
CA VAL A 438 25.36 -7.59 -12.30
C VAL A 438 24.72 -8.96 -12.20
N ASP A 439 24.53 -9.67 -13.32
CA ASP A 439 23.96 -11.02 -13.35
C ASP A 439 24.78 -12.00 -12.50
N ALA A 440 26.10 -11.99 -12.64
CA ALA A 440 26.98 -12.84 -11.85
C ALA A 440 26.87 -12.55 -10.34
N VAL A 441 26.86 -11.28 -9.95
CA VAL A 441 26.71 -10.87 -8.54
C VAL A 441 25.35 -11.33 -8.00
N LEU A 442 24.28 -11.11 -8.75
CA LEU A 442 22.93 -11.52 -8.31
C LEU A 442 22.81 -13.03 -8.15
N ARG A 443 23.46 -13.82 -8.99
CA ARG A 443 23.48 -15.28 -8.84
C ARG A 443 24.23 -15.73 -7.59
N ILE A 444 25.35 -15.07 -7.25
CA ILE A 444 26.07 -15.34 -6.01
C ILE A 444 25.21 -14.98 -4.80
N VAL A 445 24.56 -13.81 -4.84
CA VAL A 445 23.63 -13.40 -3.77
C VAL A 445 22.48 -14.38 -3.62
N CYS A 446 21.89 -14.84 -4.74
CA CYS A 446 20.81 -15.81 -4.72
C CYS A 446 21.24 -17.14 -4.11
N ALA A 447 22.42 -17.65 -4.47
CA ALA A 447 22.99 -18.87 -3.87
C ALA A 447 23.12 -18.72 -2.35
N ALA A 448 23.71 -17.61 -1.88
CA ALA A 448 23.87 -17.34 -0.45
C ALA A 448 22.54 -17.20 0.31
N LEU A 449 21.49 -16.70 -0.34
CA LEU A 449 20.15 -16.64 0.25
C LEU A 449 19.50 -18.01 0.43
N LEU A 450 19.90 -19.00 -0.39
CA LEU A 450 19.35 -20.35 -0.38
C LEU A 450 20.18 -21.32 0.46
N GLU A 451 21.38 -20.94 0.87
CA GLU A 451 22.20 -21.76 1.76
C GLU A 451 21.52 -21.87 3.13
N ASP A 452 21.39 -23.10 3.61
CA ASP A 452 21.06 -23.35 5.01
C ASP A 452 22.32 -23.02 5.82
N GLY A 453 22.32 -21.85 6.48
CA GLY A 453 23.42 -21.46 7.35
C GLY A 453 23.66 -22.56 8.40
N GLU A 454 24.92 -22.98 8.52
CA GLU A 454 25.38 -23.87 9.59
C GLU A 454 25.22 -23.24 10.97
#